data_e6d8e5a6a7784f9c92bd1177b6e2699a
#
_entry.id   e6d8e5a6a7784f9c92bd1177b6e2699a
#
_cell.length_a   1.000
_cell.length_b   1.000
_cell.length_c   1.000
_cell.angle_alpha   90.00
_cell.angle_beta   90.00
_cell.angle_gamma   90.00
#
_symmetry.space_group_name_H-M   'P 1'
#
loop_
_entity.id
_entity.type
_entity.pdbx_description
1 polymer ?
#
loop_
_entity_poly.entity_id
_entity_poly.type
_entity_poly.pdbx_seq_one_letter_code
_entity_poly.pdbx_strand_id
1 'polypeptide(L)'
;MISLDNKKLELEYPCNWDYKVIINTHCNIKHIAKNVLGERIYKIAKSNNSKDKTYVSYKVSLLVHSDEDRVALFHEFKKEDCVKIVL
;
A
#
# COMPACT_ATOMS: atom_id res chain seq x y z
N MET A 1 19.80 -14.79 -21.90
CA MET A 1 19.24 -14.53 -21.64
C MET A 1 18.75 -13.96 -21.16
N ILE A 2 18.29 -13.64 -21.07
CA ILE A 2 17.80 -13.06 -20.71
C ILE A 2 17.34 -12.97 -19.87
N SER A 3 17.36 -12.79 -19.61
CA SER A 3 17.08 -12.45 -18.82
C SER A 3 15.93 -12.02 -18.38
N LEU A 4 15.12 -12.54 -18.46
CA LEU A 4 13.94 -12.25 -18.07
C LEU A 4 13.87 -12.21 -16.73
N ASP A 5 14.40 -13.08 -16.24
CA ASP A 5 14.36 -13.21 -14.93
C ASP A 5 14.85 -12.02 -14.33
N ASN A 6 15.62 -11.43 -14.90
CA ASN A 6 16.13 -10.34 -14.34
C ASN A 6 15.26 -9.28 -14.42
N LYS A 7 14.18 -9.54 -14.71
CA LYS A 7 13.30 -8.64 -14.79
C LYS A 7 12.97 -8.13 -13.54
N LYS A 8 13.73 -7.67 -12.76
CA LYS A 8 13.43 -6.98 -11.71
C LYS A 8 12.70 -5.85 -12.15
N LEU A 9 11.84 -5.28 -11.38
CA LEU A 9 11.17 -4.14 -11.71
C LEU A 9 12.17 -3.07 -11.75
N GLU A 10 12.36 -2.50 -12.88
CA GLU A 10 13.27 -1.44 -12.96
C GLU A 10 12.50 -0.18 -12.79
N LEU A 11 12.32 0.27 -11.61
CA LEU A 11 11.60 1.49 -11.31
C LEU A 11 12.58 2.65 -11.23
N GLU A 12 12.16 3.79 -11.75
CA GLU A 12 12.99 4.97 -11.62
C GLU A 12 12.43 5.77 -10.48
N TYR A 13 13.23 6.04 -9.50
CA TYR A 13 12.78 6.76 -8.31
C TYR A 13 13.17 8.23 -8.36
N PRO A 14 12.38 9.08 -7.76
CA PRO A 14 11.17 8.73 -7.02
C PRO A 14 10.04 8.43 -8.00
N CYS A 15 9.09 7.62 -7.59
CA CYS A 15 7.96 7.33 -8.45
C CYS A 15 6.72 7.11 -7.61
N ASN A 16 5.56 7.21 -8.24
CA ASN A 16 4.32 6.98 -7.53
C ASN A 16 4.06 5.49 -7.46
N TRP A 17 3.62 5.04 -6.32
CA TRP A 17 3.35 3.63 -6.10
C TRP A 17 1.99 3.48 -5.46
N ASP A 18 1.24 2.48 -5.87
CA ASP A 18 -0.09 2.24 -5.33
C ASP A 18 -0.06 0.98 -4.48
N TYR A 19 -0.47 1.11 -3.24
CA TYR A 19 -0.64 -0.04 -2.37
C TYR A 19 -2.12 -0.35 -2.31
N LYS A 20 -2.46 -1.63 -2.40
CA LYS A 20 -3.83 -2.03 -2.20
C LYS A 20 -3.89 -2.57 -0.77
N VAL A 21 -4.66 -1.92 0.05
CA VAL A 21 -4.73 -2.26 1.48
C VAL A 21 -6.14 -2.70 1.80
N ILE A 22 -6.28 -3.93 2.27
CA ILE A 22 -7.57 -4.48 2.62
C ILE A 22 -7.66 -4.51 4.13
N ILE A 23 -8.65 -3.83 4.69
CA ILE A 23 -8.79 -3.70 6.12
C ILE A 23 -10.18 -4.11 6.57
N ASN A 24 -10.32 -4.31 7.87
CA ASN A 24 -11.60 -4.61 8.45
C ASN A 24 -12.48 -3.37 8.33
N THR A 25 -13.76 -3.56 8.00
CA THR A 25 -14.66 -2.43 7.79
C THR A 25 -14.84 -1.58 9.03
N HIS A 26 -14.56 -2.10 10.20
CA HIS A 26 -14.69 -1.31 11.42
C HIS A 26 -13.51 -0.35 11.59
N CYS A 27 -12.48 -0.49 10.81
CA CYS A 27 -11.28 0.31 10.96
C CYS A 27 -11.29 1.51 10.03
N ASN A 28 -10.49 2.50 10.38
CA ASN A 28 -10.43 3.73 9.63
C ASN A 28 -9.14 3.77 8.84
N ILE A 29 -9.25 3.76 7.52
CA ILE A 29 -8.07 3.75 6.66
C ILE A 29 -7.24 5.02 6.85
N LYS A 30 -7.88 6.14 7.14
CA LYS A 30 -7.13 7.38 7.31
C LYS A 30 -6.23 7.31 8.53
N HIS A 31 -6.71 6.65 9.57
CA HIS A 31 -5.92 6.50 10.80
C HIS A 31 -4.73 5.59 10.52
N ILE A 32 -4.96 4.50 9.81
CA ILE A 32 -3.90 3.56 9.46
C ILE A 32 -2.86 4.27 8.60
N ALA A 33 -3.31 5.01 7.59
CA ALA A 33 -2.40 5.70 6.70
C ALA A 33 -1.57 6.73 7.47
N LYS A 34 -2.19 7.42 8.41
CA LYS A 34 -1.45 8.40 9.18
C LYS A 34 -0.37 7.73 10.03
N ASN A 35 -0.69 6.58 10.61
CA ASN A 35 0.29 5.87 11.41
C ASN A 35 1.47 5.38 10.57
N VAL A 36 1.21 4.92 9.37
CA VAL A 36 2.25 4.36 8.52
C VAL A 36 3.01 5.45 7.77
N LEU A 37 2.28 6.40 7.23
CA LEU A 37 2.86 7.38 6.31
C LEU A 37 3.24 8.72 6.95
N GLY A 38 2.64 9.00 8.10
CA GLY A 38 2.97 10.22 8.83
C GLY A 38 2.66 11.46 8.03
N GLU A 39 3.68 12.29 7.83
CA GLU A 39 3.47 13.56 7.15
C GLU A 39 3.60 13.47 5.64
N ARG A 40 3.75 12.30 5.11
CA ARG A 40 3.89 12.18 3.66
C ARG A 40 2.60 12.59 2.99
N ILE A 41 2.72 13.01 1.74
CA ILE A 41 1.56 13.37 0.92
C ILE A 41 1.11 12.10 0.22
N TYR A 42 -0.14 11.75 0.37
CA TYR A 42 -0.66 10.54 -0.23
C TYR A 42 -2.13 10.72 -0.59
N LYS A 43 -2.67 9.82 -1.39
CA LYS A 43 -4.06 9.83 -1.77
C LYS A 43 -4.66 8.49 -1.43
N ILE A 44 -5.89 8.49 -0.97
CA ILE A 44 -6.60 7.27 -0.64
C ILE A 44 -7.87 7.22 -1.46
N ALA A 45 -8.08 6.11 -2.13
CA ALA A 45 -9.30 5.91 -2.90
C ALA A 45 -9.88 4.57 -2.52
N LYS A 46 -11.19 4.52 -2.34
CA LYS A 46 -11.83 3.28 -2.01
C LYS A 46 -11.90 2.45 -3.28
N SER A 47 -11.44 1.22 -3.17
CA SER A 47 -11.51 0.32 -4.29
C SER A 47 -12.87 -0.34 -4.27
N ASN A 48 -13.04 -1.44 -4.94
CA ASN A 48 -14.31 -2.09 -5.00
C ASN A 48 -14.79 -2.51 -3.66
N ASN A 49 -16.10 -2.50 -3.47
CA ASN A 49 -16.67 -3.05 -2.29
C ASN A 49 -16.65 -4.53 -2.46
N SER A 50 -16.18 -5.21 -1.48
CA SER A 50 -16.21 -6.63 -1.49
C SER A 50 -17.64 -7.03 -1.20
N LYS A 51 -18.05 -8.16 -1.64
CA LYS A 51 -19.35 -8.65 -1.32
C LYS A 51 -19.36 -8.97 0.15
N ASP A 52 -18.21 -9.25 0.71
CA ASP A 52 -18.09 -9.55 2.10
C ASP A 52 -18.05 -8.22 2.82
N LYS A 53 -18.95 -7.96 3.68
CA LYS A 53 -18.99 -6.69 4.37
C LYS A 53 -18.00 -6.62 5.50
N THR A 54 -17.23 -7.66 5.72
CA THR A 54 -16.23 -7.68 6.77
C THR A 54 -15.02 -6.86 6.41
N TYR A 55 -14.67 -6.83 5.14
CA TYR A 55 -13.44 -6.16 4.69
C TYR A 55 -13.73 -5.15 3.58
N VAL A 56 -12.85 -4.18 3.49
CA VAL A 56 -12.96 -3.17 2.45
C VAL A 56 -11.57 -2.90 1.92
N SER A 57 -11.47 -2.64 0.64
CA SER A 57 -10.21 -2.45 -0.04
C SER A 57 -10.02 -1.00 -0.40
N TYR A 58 -8.82 -0.49 -0.16
CA TYR A 58 -8.47 0.88 -0.52
C TYR A 58 -7.19 0.89 -1.32
N LYS A 59 -7.05 1.89 -2.16
CA LYS A 59 -5.82 2.11 -2.88
C LYS A 59 -5.16 3.32 -2.25
N VAL A 60 -3.94 3.16 -1.77
CA VAL A 60 -3.18 4.24 -1.15
C VAL A 60 -2.01 4.53 -2.09
N SER A 61 -1.99 5.73 -2.63
CA SER A 61 -1.00 6.12 -3.63
C SER A 61 -0.10 7.21 -3.10
N LEU A 62 1.18 7.05 -3.26
CA LEU A 62 2.12 8.06 -2.80
C LEU A 62 3.43 7.94 -3.54
N LEU A 63 4.27 8.95 -3.36
CA LEU A 63 5.57 8.95 -3.97
C LEU A 63 6.52 8.15 -3.08
N VAL A 64 7.22 7.19 -3.65
CA VAL A 64 8.24 6.43 -2.93
C VAL A 64 9.60 6.80 -3.50
N HIS A 65 10.61 6.78 -2.67
CA HIS A 65 11.92 7.33 -3.04
C HIS A 65 12.94 6.26 -3.38
N SER A 66 12.70 5.03 -3.05
CA SER A 66 13.64 3.94 -3.32
C SER A 66 12.94 2.61 -3.14
N ASP A 67 13.59 1.52 -3.53
CA ASP A 67 13.06 0.19 -3.30
C ASP A 67 12.91 -0.04 -1.80
N GLU A 68 13.90 0.40 -1.04
CA GLU A 68 13.86 0.21 0.40
C GLU A 68 12.68 0.94 1.01
N ASP A 69 12.41 2.15 0.54
CA ASP A 69 11.30 2.93 1.03
C ASP A 69 9.98 2.20 0.71
N ARG A 70 9.85 1.73 -0.52
CA ARG A 70 8.65 1.05 -0.97
C ARG A 70 8.39 -0.22 -0.16
N VAL A 71 9.43 -1.01 0.05
CA VAL A 71 9.30 -2.26 0.78
C VAL A 71 9.07 -2.02 2.26
N ALA A 72 9.71 -1.00 2.81
CA ALA A 72 9.53 -0.67 4.22
C ALA A 72 8.09 -0.28 4.51
N LEU A 73 7.48 0.51 3.62
CA LEU A 73 6.09 0.91 3.80
C LEU A 73 5.15 -0.29 3.69
N PHE A 74 5.45 -1.21 2.79
CA PHE A 74 4.66 -2.42 2.64
C PHE A 74 4.64 -3.17 3.99
N HIS A 75 5.79 -3.33 4.62
CA HIS A 75 5.87 -4.02 5.90
C HIS A 75 5.19 -3.24 7.02
N GLU A 76 5.28 -1.91 6.97
CA GLU A 76 4.62 -1.11 7.99
C GLU A 76 3.11 -1.23 7.91
N PHE A 77 2.55 -1.30 6.71
CA PHE A 77 1.13 -1.52 6.57
C PHE A 77 0.76 -2.90 7.12
N LYS A 78 1.60 -3.89 6.85
CA LYS A 78 1.29 -5.24 7.32
C LYS A 78 1.31 -5.35 8.83
N LYS A 79 1.99 -4.46 9.52
CA LYS A 79 2.05 -4.52 10.97
C LYS A 79 0.80 -3.95 11.61
N GLU A 80 -0.02 -3.23 10.87
CA GLU A 80 -1.22 -2.64 11.44
C GLU A 80 -2.25 -3.75 11.71
N ASP A 81 -2.78 -3.77 12.92
CA ASP A 81 -3.70 -4.83 13.30
C ASP A 81 -4.93 -4.90 12.43
N CYS A 82 -5.40 -3.78 11.97
CA CYS A 82 -6.60 -3.73 11.16
C CYS A 82 -6.40 -4.16 9.72
N VAL A 83 -5.16 -4.27 9.30
CA VAL A 83 -4.86 -4.60 7.91
C VAL A 83 -4.85 -6.10 7.73
N LYS A 84 -5.68 -6.57 6.81
CA LYS A 84 -5.76 -7.99 6.52
C LYS A 84 -4.75 -8.38 5.45
N ILE A 85 -4.69 -7.61 4.40
CA ILE A 85 -3.82 -7.90 3.26
C ILE A 85 -3.29 -6.61 2.69
N VAL A 86 -2.05 -6.64 2.27
CA VAL A 86 -1.45 -5.52 1.53
C VAL A 86 -0.88 -6.11 0.25
N LEU A 87 -1.17 -5.48 -0.86
CA LEU A 87 -0.63 -5.92 -2.14
C LEU A 87 0.13 -4.80 -2.81
#